data_09f904aac8210e3370ec2f93f8d53736
#
_entry.id   09f904aac8210e3370ec2f93f8d53736
#
_cell.length_a   1.000
_cell.length_b   1.000
_cell.length_c   1.000
_cell.angle_alpha   90.00
_cell.angle_beta   90.00
_cell.angle_gamma   90.00
#
_symmetry.space_group_name_H-M   'P 1'
#
loop_
_entity.id
_entity.type
_entity.pdbx_description
1 polymer ?
#
loop_
_entity_poly.entity_id
_entity_poly.type
_entity_poly.pdbx_seq_one_letter_code
_entity_poly.pdbx_strand_id
1 'polypeptide(L)'
;PESLEKLAPVLFYPVFGILIMGVGMNFVVEPVMGAINTALNSGLASMNGTSKILLGFILGAMMSVDMGGPFNKAAYVFGTASIVAGNYDIMAAVMIGGMVPPCAIALATIIFKDRFTKEERQSGPVNFIMGLAFITEGAIPYAASDPLHVLPACIIGAGISGALSELFNCTLMAPHGGIFVFPVVGNALMYLVALAIGTAVSTVLLGLFKKKAA
;
A
#
# COMPACT_ATOMS: atom_id res chain seq x y z
N PRO A 1 -30.64 35.76 17.53
CA PRO A 1 -30.75 35.77 19.00
C PRO A 1 -29.63 34.89 19.58
N GLU A 2 -28.97 35.33 20.66
CA GLU A 2 -27.88 34.59 21.34
C GLU A 2 -28.24 33.16 21.73
N SER A 3 -29.52 32.87 21.92
CA SER A 3 -30.03 31.51 22.17
C SER A 3 -29.85 30.54 21.00
N LEU A 4 -29.80 31.02 19.77
CA LEU A 4 -29.57 30.18 18.56
C LEU A 4 -28.08 29.95 18.29
N GLU A 5 -27.22 30.85 18.75
CA GLU A 5 -25.78 30.74 18.58
C GLU A 5 -25.20 29.50 19.28
N LYS A 6 -25.73 29.17 20.46
CA LYS A 6 -25.36 27.95 21.20
C LYS A 6 -25.89 26.64 20.56
N LEU A 7 -26.98 26.74 19.77
CA LEU A 7 -27.52 25.60 19.03
C LEU A 7 -26.75 25.29 17.74
N ALA A 8 -26.03 26.26 17.19
CA ALA A 8 -25.31 26.11 15.94
C ALA A 8 -24.32 24.93 15.96
N PRO A 9 -23.36 24.83 16.91
CA PRO A 9 -22.40 23.73 16.92
C PRO A 9 -22.99 22.38 17.32
N VAL A 10 -24.08 22.37 18.10
CA VAL A 10 -24.67 21.13 18.63
C VAL A 10 -25.72 20.52 17.67
N LEU A 11 -26.46 21.34 16.95
CA LEU A 11 -27.54 20.91 16.09
C LEU A 11 -27.32 21.23 14.62
N PHE A 12 -27.10 22.51 14.28
CA PHE A 12 -27.08 22.90 12.87
C PHE A 12 -25.83 22.37 12.14
N TYR A 13 -24.63 22.45 12.71
CA TYR A 13 -23.44 21.97 12.03
C TYR A 13 -23.45 20.45 11.82
N PRO A 14 -23.78 19.61 12.81
CA PRO A 14 -23.93 18.17 12.56
C PRO A 14 -25.02 17.84 11.55
N VAL A 15 -26.22 18.43 11.65
CA VAL A 15 -27.34 18.12 10.76
C VAL A 15 -27.02 18.51 9.31
N PHE A 16 -26.62 19.77 9.09
CA PHE A 16 -26.30 20.22 7.75
C PHE A 16 -25.00 19.59 7.22
N GLY A 17 -24.03 19.32 8.08
CA GLY A 17 -22.81 18.62 7.70
C GLY A 17 -23.09 17.21 7.18
N ILE A 18 -23.90 16.42 7.91
CA ILE A 18 -24.29 15.07 7.50
C ILE A 18 -25.14 15.12 6.21
N LEU A 19 -26.06 16.08 6.10
CA LEU A 19 -26.91 16.22 4.93
C LEU A 19 -26.11 16.60 3.68
N ILE A 20 -25.21 17.57 3.79
CA ILE A 20 -24.34 17.99 2.67
C ILE A 20 -23.39 16.84 2.28
N MET A 21 -22.77 16.17 3.26
CA MET A 21 -21.93 15.01 3.00
C MET A 21 -22.71 13.86 2.36
N GLY A 22 -23.91 13.54 2.85
CA GLY A 22 -24.75 12.50 2.29
C GLY A 22 -25.17 12.79 0.84
N VAL A 23 -25.57 14.01 0.55
CA VAL A 23 -25.88 14.45 -0.82
C VAL A 23 -24.64 14.40 -1.70
N GLY A 24 -23.50 14.93 -1.23
CA GLY A 24 -22.23 14.88 -1.95
C GLY A 24 -21.77 13.46 -2.26
N MET A 25 -21.87 12.56 -1.29
CA MET A 25 -21.52 11.14 -1.47
C MET A 25 -22.40 10.48 -2.54
N ASN A 26 -23.72 10.65 -2.43
CA ASN A 26 -24.67 9.96 -3.30
C ASN A 26 -24.68 10.50 -4.74
N PHE A 27 -24.56 11.81 -4.93
CA PHE A 27 -24.70 12.43 -6.26
C PHE A 27 -23.37 12.72 -6.96
N VAL A 28 -22.26 12.78 -6.21
CA VAL A 28 -20.93 13.09 -6.78
C VAL A 28 -19.98 11.91 -6.65
N VAL A 29 -19.80 11.39 -5.44
CA VAL A 29 -18.76 10.36 -5.19
C VAL A 29 -19.20 9.00 -5.73
N GLU A 30 -20.42 8.57 -5.44
CA GLU A 30 -20.91 7.24 -5.84
C GLU A 30 -20.96 7.05 -7.37
N PRO A 31 -21.47 7.98 -8.20
CA PRO A 31 -21.44 7.81 -9.66
C PRO A 31 -20.01 7.76 -10.23
N VAL A 32 -19.09 8.58 -9.72
CA VAL A 32 -17.71 8.58 -10.16
C VAL A 32 -17.03 7.26 -9.79
N MET A 33 -17.19 6.81 -8.55
CA MET A 33 -16.63 5.53 -8.09
C MET A 33 -17.25 4.34 -8.80
N GLY A 34 -18.54 4.38 -9.09
CA GLY A 34 -19.22 3.36 -9.88
C GLY A 34 -18.70 3.26 -11.32
N ALA A 35 -18.47 4.40 -11.98
CA ALA A 35 -17.87 4.43 -13.31
C ALA A 35 -16.43 3.88 -13.32
N ILE A 36 -15.62 4.27 -12.33
CA ILE A 36 -14.26 3.75 -12.15
C ILE A 36 -14.31 2.23 -11.94
N ASN A 37 -15.14 1.75 -11.02
CA ASN A 37 -15.26 0.32 -10.74
C ASN A 37 -15.68 -0.49 -11.98
N THR A 38 -16.63 0.02 -12.75
CA THR A 38 -17.06 -0.63 -14.01
C THR A 38 -15.94 -0.68 -15.04
N ALA A 39 -15.20 0.42 -15.22
CA ALA A 39 -14.06 0.48 -16.12
C ALA A 39 -12.93 -0.48 -15.71
N LEU A 40 -12.66 -0.57 -14.41
CA LEU A 40 -11.67 -1.48 -13.83
C LEU A 40 -12.06 -2.95 -14.03
N ASN A 41 -13.30 -3.31 -13.72
CA ASN A 41 -13.78 -4.69 -13.91
C ASN A 41 -13.74 -5.12 -15.39
N SER A 42 -14.12 -4.22 -16.30
CA SER A 42 -14.05 -4.47 -17.74
C SER A 42 -12.60 -4.63 -18.20
N GLY A 43 -11.69 -3.79 -17.71
CA GLY A 43 -10.26 -3.90 -17.97
C GLY A 43 -9.67 -5.22 -17.47
N LEU A 44 -9.97 -5.59 -16.21
CA LEU A 44 -9.49 -6.84 -15.60
C LEU A 44 -9.99 -8.09 -16.34
N ALA A 45 -11.25 -8.10 -16.74
CA ALA A 45 -11.84 -9.22 -17.47
C ALA A 45 -11.17 -9.47 -18.84
N SER A 46 -10.54 -8.42 -19.43
CA SER A 46 -9.83 -8.51 -20.70
C SER A 46 -8.33 -8.90 -20.55
N MET A 47 -7.80 -8.93 -19.33
CA MET A 47 -6.38 -9.18 -19.08
C MET A 47 -6.04 -10.68 -19.17
N ASN A 48 -4.98 -10.99 -19.91
CA ASN A 48 -4.33 -12.31 -19.90
C ASN A 48 -3.27 -12.39 -18.79
N GLY A 49 -2.67 -13.57 -18.60
CA GLY A 49 -1.68 -13.81 -17.54
C GLY A 49 -0.51 -12.81 -17.51
N THR A 50 0.05 -12.45 -18.67
CA THR A 50 1.15 -11.48 -18.77
C THR A 50 0.72 -10.07 -18.36
N SER A 51 -0.49 -9.66 -18.78
CA SER A 51 -1.05 -8.37 -18.41
C SER A 51 -1.35 -8.28 -16.92
N LYS A 52 -1.77 -9.38 -16.30
CA LYS A 52 -1.97 -9.46 -14.83
C LYS A 52 -0.66 -9.28 -14.06
N ILE A 53 0.41 -9.93 -14.49
CA ILE A 53 1.74 -9.78 -13.87
C ILE A 53 2.20 -8.31 -13.94
N LEU A 54 2.01 -7.66 -15.09
CA LEU A 54 2.33 -6.24 -15.24
C LEU A 54 1.45 -5.37 -14.34
N LEU A 55 0.16 -5.66 -14.24
CA LEU A 55 -0.74 -4.96 -13.33
C LEU A 55 -0.29 -5.13 -11.88
N GLY A 56 0.05 -6.34 -11.46
CA GLY A 56 0.59 -6.60 -10.12
C GLY A 56 1.87 -5.81 -9.84
N PHE A 57 2.77 -5.71 -10.83
CA PHE A 57 3.95 -4.86 -10.71
C PHE A 57 3.58 -3.40 -10.50
N ILE A 58 2.67 -2.85 -11.31
CA ILE A 58 2.24 -1.45 -11.21
C ILE A 58 1.59 -1.17 -9.86
N LEU A 59 0.65 -2.01 -9.44
CA LEU A 59 -0.06 -1.84 -8.17
C LEU A 59 0.89 -1.95 -6.96
N GLY A 60 1.77 -2.93 -6.96
CA GLY A 60 2.79 -3.06 -5.93
C GLY A 60 3.73 -1.85 -5.89
N ALA A 61 4.17 -1.37 -7.04
CA ALA A 61 5.00 -0.16 -7.17
C ALA A 61 4.27 1.10 -6.64
N MET A 62 3.00 1.29 -6.98
CA MET A 62 2.18 2.41 -6.50
C MET A 62 2.10 2.49 -4.98
N MET A 63 2.13 1.35 -4.29
CA MET A 63 2.13 1.32 -2.82
C MET A 63 3.35 1.98 -2.20
N SER A 64 4.45 2.09 -2.96
CA SER A 64 5.74 2.60 -2.50
C SER A 64 6.09 4.00 -3.02
N VAL A 65 5.31 4.57 -3.94
CA VAL A 65 5.58 5.89 -4.54
C VAL A 65 5.49 7.00 -3.50
N ASP A 66 4.46 6.97 -2.68
CA ASP A 66 4.16 8.00 -1.68
C ASP A 66 3.82 7.44 -0.29
N MET A 67 3.96 6.10 -0.11
CA MET A 67 3.92 5.38 1.17
C MET A 67 2.73 5.76 2.09
N GLY A 68 1.54 5.90 1.53
CA GLY A 68 0.31 6.27 2.24
C GLY A 68 -0.39 7.50 1.65
N GLY A 69 0.20 8.14 0.65
CA GLY A 69 -0.37 9.26 -0.08
C GLY A 69 -1.37 8.84 -1.18
N PRO A 70 -1.67 9.75 -2.13
CA PRO A 70 -2.70 9.54 -3.14
C PRO A 70 -2.49 8.32 -4.04
N PHE A 71 -1.25 8.03 -4.47
CA PHE A 71 -0.95 6.86 -5.31
C PHE A 71 -1.15 5.55 -4.57
N ASN A 72 -0.65 5.48 -3.34
CA ASN A 72 -0.87 4.33 -2.44
C ASN A 72 -2.38 4.11 -2.21
N LYS A 73 -3.12 5.17 -1.88
CA LYS A 73 -4.56 5.06 -1.63
C LYS A 73 -5.35 4.71 -2.90
N ALA A 74 -4.94 5.15 -4.08
CA ALA A 74 -5.58 4.75 -5.34
C ALA A 74 -5.44 3.24 -5.58
N ALA A 75 -4.24 2.67 -5.41
CA ALA A 75 -4.02 1.23 -5.50
C ALA A 75 -4.81 0.46 -4.43
N TYR A 76 -4.85 0.97 -3.20
CA TYR A 76 -5.60 0.36 -2.10
C TYR A 76 -7.12 0.35 -2.37
N VAL A 77 -7.69 1.47 -2.81
CA VAL A 77 -9.11 1.57 -3.16
C VAL A 77 -9.44 0.64 -4.33
N PHE A 78 -8.57 0.54 -5.32
CA PHE A 78 -8.72 -0.42 -6.41
C PHE A 78 -8.72 -1.87 -5.91
N GLY A 79 -7.77 -2.24 -5.06
CA GLY A 79 -7.71 -3.58 -4.45
C GLY A 79 -8.96 -3.91 -3.64
N THR A 80 -9.46 -2.98 -2.83
CA THR A 80 -10.68 -3.19 -2.05
C THR A 80 -11.93 -3.30 -2.92
N ALA A 81 -12.05 -2.50 -3.97
CA ALA A 81 -13.13 -2.61 -4.95
C ALA A 81 -13.09 -3.96 -5.69
N SER A 82 -11.91 -4.46 -6.00
CA SER A 82 -11.70 -5.78 -6.63
C SER A 82 -12.17 -6.93 -5.72
N ILE A 83 -11.96 -6.85 -4.40
CA ILE A 83 -12.53 -7.82 -3.45
C ILE A 83 -14.05 -7.87 -3.56
N VAL A 84 -14.71 -6.71 -3.58
CA VAL A 84 -16.18 -6.63 -3.72
C VAL A 84 -16.67 -7.23 -5.03
N ALA A 85 -15.87 -7.09 -6.09
CA ALA A 85 -16.14 -7.66 -7.42
C ALA A 85 -15.79 -9.17 -7.53
N GLY A 86 -15.24 -9.79 -6.47
CA GLY A 86 -14.85 -11.20 -6.48
C GLY A 86 -13.46 -11.49 -7.06
N ASN A 87 -12.67 -10.45 -7.36
CA ASN A 87 -11.29 -10.57 -7.86
C ASN A 87 -10.32 -10.36 -6.70
N TYR A 88 -9.80 -11.45 -6.17
CA TYR A 88 -9.00 -11.44 -4.93
C TYR A 88 -7.48 -11.36 -5.19
N ASP A 89 -7.02 -11.57 -6.42
CA ASP A 89 -5.62 -11.48 -6.84
C ASP A 89 -5.06 -10.05 -6.70
N ILE A 90 -5.83 -9.07 -7.12
CA ILE A 90 -5.47 -7.65 -7.09
C ILE A 90 -5.11 -7.18 -5.67
N MET A 91 -5.94 -7.52 -4.68
CA MET A 91 -5.67 -7.10 -3.29
C MET A 91 -4.43 -7.79 -2.71
N ALA A 92 -4.13 -9.02 -3.13
CA ALA A 92 -2.89 -9.69 -2.76
C ALA A 92 -1.67 -8.91 -3.27
N ALA A 93 -1.66 -8.47 -4.53
CA ALA A 93 -0.58 -7.67 -5.11
C ALA A 93 -0.43 -6.29 -4.43
N VAL A 94 -1.53 -5.64 -4.08
CA VAL A 94 -1.54 -4.36 -3.36
C VAL A 94 -0.97 -4.52 -1.96
N MET A 95 -1.46 -5.47 -1.17
CA MET A 95 -1.02 -5.64 0.21
C MET A 95 0.46 -5.99 0.29
N ILE A 96 0.93 -6.94 -0.53
CA ILE A 96 2.33 -7.34 -0.53
C ILE A 96 3.26 -6.18 -0.92
N GLY A 97 2.85 -5.36 -1.90
CA GLY A 97 3.59 -4.17 -2.31
C GLY A 97 3.78 -3.16 -1.18
N GLY A 98 2.75 -2.94 -0.36
CA GLY A 98 2.83 -2.04 0.79
C GLY A 98 3.59 -2.59 1.99
N MET A 99 3.76 -3.92 2.09
CA MET A 99 4.55 -4.55 3.15
C MET A 99 6.06 -4.45 2.89
N VAL A 100 6.49 -4.41 1.62
CA VAL A 100 7.91 -4.43 1.21
C VAL A 100 8.71 -3.24 1.74
N PRO A 101 8.32 -1.96 1.56
CA PRO A 101 9.16 -0.83 1.93
C PRO A 101 9.62 -0.84 3.39
N PRO A 102 8.74 -0.93 4.39
CA PRO A 102 9.17 -0.92 5.78
C PRO A 102 9.96 -2.17 6.16
N CYS A 103 9.63 -3.35 5.60
CA CYS A 103 10.41 -4.56 5.83
C CYS A 103 11.83 -4.45 5.24
N ALA A 104 11.95 -3.96 4.02
CA ALA A 104 13.23 -3.82 3.33
C ALA A 104 14.14 -2.78 3.99
N ILE A 105 13.59 -1.64 4.37
CA ILE A 105 14.32 -0.59 5.10
C ILE A 105 14.83 -1.15 6.43
N ALA A 106 13.97 -1.84 7.18
CA ALA A 106 14.35 -2.45 8.45
C ALA A 106 15.52 -3.42 8.28
N LEU A 107 15.50 -4.31 7.29
CA LEU A 107 16.61 -5.20 6.99
C LEU A 107 17.86 -4.43 6.54
N ALA A 108 17.69 -3.41 5.72
CA ALA A 108 18.79 -2.57 5.25
C ALA A 108 19.51 -1.86 6.42
N THR A 109 18.79 -1.40 7.44
CA THR A 109 19.39 -0.78 8.64
C THR A 109 20.25 -1.74 9.45
N ILE A 110 20.00 -3.05 9.34
CA ILE A 110 20.77 -4.10 10.02
C ILE A 110 21.99 -4.52 9.17
N ILE A 111 21.79 -4.71 7.86
CA ILE A 111 22.81 -5.24 6.94
C ILE A 111 23.79 -4.14 6.51
N PHE A 112 23.31 -2.96 6.16
CA PHE A 112 24.09 -1.85 5.64
C PHE A 112 24.19 -0.70 6.66
N LYS A 113 24.71 -1.01 7.85
CA LYS A 113 24.77 -0.11 9.01
C LYS A 113 25.42 1.24 8.74
N ASP A 114 26.37 1.29 7.83
CA ASP A 114 27.10 2.50 7.44
C ASP A 114 26.31 3.44 6.51
N ARG A 115 25.14 3.02 6.05
CA ARG A 115 24.24 3.79 5.20
C ARG A 115 23.09 4.45 5.96
N PHE A 116 22.98 4.19 7.25
CA PHE A 116 21.88 4.67 8.09
C PHE A 116 22.41 5.33 9.36
N THR A 117 21.76 6.41 9.78
CA THR A 117 22.09 7.08 11.03
C THR A 117 21.80 6.17 12.23
N LYS A 118 22.28 6.57 13.41
CA LYS A 118 22.03 5.81 14.64
C LYS A 118 20.52 5.75 14.97
N GLU A 119 19.81 6.86 14.75
CA GLU A 119 18.37 6.99 14.97
C GLU A 119 17.58 6.11 13.99
N GLU A 120 17.92 6.15 12.71
CA GLU A 120 17.30 5.29 11.68
C GLU A 120 17.47 3.80 12.03
N ARG A 121 18.65 3.39 12.50
CA ARG A 121 18.89 1.98 12.90
C ARG A 121 18.14 1.57 14.15
N GLN A 122 17.94 2.49 15.10
CA GLN A 122 17.15 2.21 16.31
C GLN A 122 15.67 2.01 16.01
N SER A 123 15.14 2.70 14.99
CA SER A 123 13.74 2.59 14.56
C SER A 123 13.48 1.37 13.65
N GLY A 124 14.53 0.75 13.10
CA GLY A 124 14.43 -0.38 12.17
C GLY A 124 13.53 -1.53 12.64
N PRO A 125 13.70 -2.07 13.85
CA PRO A 125 12.87 -3.17 14.34
C PRO A 125 11.36 -2.85 14.40
N VAL A 126 11.02 -1.62 14.82
CA VAL A 126 9.62 -1.17 14.85
C VAL A 126 9.08 -1.08 13.43
N ASN A 127 9.87 -0.55 12.50
CA ASN A 127 9.51 -0.47 11.10
C ASN A 127 9.26 -1.86 10.47
N PHE A 128 10.02 -2.88 10.86
CA PHE A 128 9.78 -4.26 10.42
C PHE A 128 8.42 -4.79 10.86
N ILE A 129 8.06 -4.56 12.13
CA ILE A 129 6.74 -4.93 12.66
C ILE A 129 5.62 -4.21 11.91
N MET A 130 5.79 -2.90 11.66
CA MET A 130 4.84 -2.12 10.86
C MET A 130 4.67 -2.71 9.46
N GLY A 131 5.76 -3.07 8.80
CA GLY A 131 5.73 -3.70 7.49
C GLY A 131 4.98 -5.03 7.47
N LEU A 132 5.22 -5.89 8.46
CA LEU A 132 4.48 -7.13 8.60
C LEU A 132 2.98 -6.89 8.84
N ALA A 133 2.59 -5.80 9.47
CA ALA A 133 1.19 -5.42 9.69
C ALA A 133 0.55 -4.68 8.51
N PHE A 134 1.25 -4.49 7.39
CA PHE A 134 0.83 -3.69 6.24
C PHE A 134 0.68 -2.19 6.58
N ILE A 135 1.59 -1.65 7.37
CA ILE A 135 1.66 -0.21 7.68
C ILE A 135 2.84 0.38 6.91
N THR A 136 2.58 0.79 5.68
CA THR A 136 3.60 1.30 4.74
C THR A 136 4.20 2.61 5.22
N GLU A 137 3.43 3.39 5.97
CA GLU A 137 3.81 4.70 6.53
C GLU A 137 5.07 4.65 7.43
N GLY A 138 5.42 3.49 7.96
CA GLY A 138 6.67 3.31 8.70
C GLY A 138 7.93 3.62 7.88
N ALA A 139 7.85 3.54 6.56
CA ALA A 139 8.93 3.88 5.65
C ALA A 139 9.10 5.39 5.39
N ILE A 140 8.09 6.22 5.70
CA ILE A 140 8.07 7.66 5.38
C ILE A 140 9.28 8.42 5.94
N PRO A 141 9.71 8.26 7.20
CA PRO A 141 10.86 9.02 7.71
C PRO A 141 12.14 8.77 6.92
N TYR A 142 12.36 7.55 6.46
CA TYR A 142 13.53 7.18 5.66
C TYR A 142 13.44 7.72 4.22
N ALA A 143 12.25 7.66 3.63
CA ALA A 143 12.02 8.22 2.30
C ALA A 143 12.12 9.75 2.31
N ALA A 144 11.67 10.42 3.37
CA ALA A 144 11.77 11.87 3.52
C ALA A 144 13.22 12.33 3.71
N SER A 145 14.06 11.54 4.38
CA SER A 145 15.48 11.87 4.57
C SER A 145 16.32 11.72 3.29
N ASP A 146 15.97 10.77 2.42
CA ASP A 146 16.72 10.48 1.19
C ASP A 146 15.80 9.92 0.08
N PRO A 147 14.90 10.78 -0.48
CA PRO A 147 13.86 10.31 -1.41
C PRO A 147 14.43 9.73 -2.71
N LEU A 148 15.53 10.29 -3.22
CA LEU A 148 16.08 9.89 -4.51
C LEU A 148 16.71 8.47 -4.50
N HIS A 149 17.07 7.96 -3.35
CA HIS A 149 17.67 6.64 -3.23
C HIS A 149 16.69 5.63 -2.59
N VAL A 150 15.88 6.07 -1.64
CA VAL A 150 14.94 5.18 -0.93
C VAL A 150 13.72 4.86 -1.79
N LEU A 151 13.09 5.85 -2.41
CA LEU A 151 11.87 5.60 -3.21
C LEU A 151 12.10 4.63 -4.37
N PRO A 152 13.13 4.81 -5.26
CA PRO A 152 13.33 3.88 -6.36
C PRO A 152 13.59 2.45 -5.89
N ALA A 153 14.37 2.27 -4.83
CA ALA A 153 14.64 0.95 -4.26
C ALA A 153 13.37 0.26 -3.77
N CYS A 154 12.51 1.00 -3.06
CA CYS A 154 11.23 0.50 -2.56
C CYS A 154 10.23 0.21 -3.70
N ILE A 155 10.12 1.11 -4.68
CA ILE A 155 9.21 0.96 -5.83
C ILE A 155 9.55 -0.31 -6.62
N ILE A 156 10.83 -0.56 -6.91
CA ILE A 156 11.26 -1.73 -7.66
C ILE A 156 10.94 -3.02 -6.88
N GLY A 157 11.32 -3.09 -5.60
CA GLY A 157 11.07 -4.28 -4.78
C GLY A 157 9.59 -4.56 -4.56
N ALA A 158 8.79 -3.53 -4.29
CA ALA A 158 7.35 -3.64 -4.14
C ALA A 158 6.66 -4.07 -5.44
N GLY A 159 7.07 -3.49 -6.58
CA GLY A 159 6.59 -3.90 -7.90
C GLY A 159 6.90 -5.37 -8.20
N ILE A 160 8.12 -5.83 -7.92
CA ILE A 160 8.50 -7.24 -8.09
C ILE A 160 7.64 -8.16 -7.21
N SER A 161 7.41 -7.80 -5.94
CA SER A 161 6.52 -8.58 -5.07
C SER A 161 5.10 -8.67 -5.63
N GLY A 162 4.54 -7.55 -6.10
CA GLY A 162 3.21 -7.53 -6.71
C GLY A 162 3.14 -8.40 -7.98
N ALA A 163 4.15 -8.32 -8.85
CA ALA A 163 4.26 -9.15 -10.05
C ALA A 163 4.35 -10.65 -9.71
N LEU A 164 5.14 -11.00 -8.70
CA LEU A 164 5.28 -12.39 -8.25
C LEU A 164 3.99 -12.90 -7.58
N SER A 165 3.26 -12.05 -6.86
CA SER A 165 1.96 -12.40 -6.30
C SER A 165 0.98 -12.83 -7.40
N GLU A 166 0.92 -12.07 -8.51
CA GLU A 166 0.10 -12.43 -9.67
C GLU A 166 0.61 -13.70 -10.38
N LEU A 167 1.93 -13.80 -10.59
CA LEU A 167 2.55 -14.97 -11.23
C LEU A 167 2.25 -16.26 -10.45
N PHE A 168 2.23 -16.21 -9.15
CA PHE A 168 1.95 -17.34 -8.27
C PHE A 168 0.45 -17.55 -7.99
N ASN A 169 -0.41 -16.75 -8.62
CA ASN A 169 -1.86 -16.76 -8.40
C ASN A 169 -2.23 -16.65 -6.91
N CYS A 170 -1.56 -15.77 -6.18
CA CYS A 170 -1.92 -15.47 -4.81
C CYS A 170 -3.22 -14.68 -4.76
N THR A 171 -4.05 -14.94 -3.76
CA THR A 171 -5.34 -14.26 -3.57
C THR A 171 -5.50 -13.81 -2.13
N LEU A 172 -6.25 -12.72 -1.91
CA LEU A 172 -6.50 -12.18 -0.59
C LEU A 172 -7.92 -11.63 -0.48
N MET A 173 -8.70 -12.18 0.45
CA MET A 173 -10.08 -11.77 0.71
C MET A 173 -10.21 -10.68 1.78
N ALA A 174 -9.11 -10.25 2.39
CA ALA A 174 -9.11 -9.22 3.42
C ALA A 174 -8.51 -7.91 2.89
N PRO A 175 -9.09 -6.74 3.22
CA PRO A 175 -8.60 -5.47 2.72
C PRO A 175 -7.33 -4.98 3.43
N HIS A 176 -7.05 -5.48 4.65
CA HIS A 176 -5.94 -5.05 5.47
C HIS A 176 -5.52 -6.14 6.47
N GLY A 177 -4.33 -5.99 7.07
CA GLY A 177 -3.89 -6.83 8.19
C GLY A 177 -2.51 -7.46 8.03
N GLY A 178 -1.89 -7.44 6.85
CA GLY A 178 -0.55 -7.98 6.64
C GLY A 178 -0.48 -9.46 7.03
N ILE A 179 0.49 -9.82 7.88
CA ILE A 179 0.69 -11.20 8.32
C ILE A 179 -0.50 -11.78 9.10
N PHE A 180 -1.31 -10.93 9.75
CA PHE A 180 -2.45 -11.40 10.55
C PHE A 180 -3.58 -11.97 9.70
N VAL A 181 -3.65 -11.65 8.41
CA VAL A 181 -4.66 -12.18 7.50
C VAL A 181 -4.12 -13.30 6.61
N PHE A 182 -2.93 -13.81 6.85
CA PHE A 182 -2.37 -14.95 6.11
C PHE A 182 -3.24 -16.21 6.10
N PRO A 183 -4.03 -16.53 7.12
CA PRO A 183 -4.97 -17.66 7.04
C PRO A 183 -6.01 -17.56 5.92
N VAL A 184 -6.31 -16.35 5.41
CA VAL A 184 -7.22 -16.11 4.30
C VAL A 184 -6.51 -15.72 2.99
N VAL A 185 -5.19 -15.88 2.94
CA VAL A 185 -4.39 -15.73 1.73
C VAL A 185 -4.39 -17.05 0.95
N GLY A 186 -4.84 -17.01 -0.28
CA GLY A 186 -4.67 -18.14 -1.20
C GLY A 186 -3.21 -18.26 -1.64
N ASN A 187 -2.67 -19.47 -1.61
CA ASN A 187 -1.26 -19.75 -1.87
C ASN A 187 -0.28 -18.99 -0.95
N ALA A 188 -0.54 -19.04 0.35
CA ALA A 188 0.20 -18.29 1.37
C ALA A 188 1.71 -18.54 1.37
N LEU A 189 2.16 -19.76 1.03
CA LEU A 189 3.60 -20.07 0.93
C LEU A 189 4.27 -19.27 -0.19
N MET A 190 3.69 -19.23 -1.38
CA MET A 190 4.22 -18.46 -2.51
C MET A 190 4.08 -16.95 -2.27
N TYR A 191 3.07 -16.53 -1.53
CA TYR A 191 2.93 -15.16 -1.09
C TYR A 191 4.09 -14.73 -0.17
N LEU A 192 4.50 -15.58 0.78
CA LEU A 192 5.70 -15.36 1.60
C LEU A 192 6.98 -15.32 0.76
N VAL A 193 7.11 -16.20 -0.22
CA VAL A 193 8.25 -16.21 -1.15
C VAL A 193 8.30 -14.90 -1.94
N ALA A 194 7.17 -14.43 -2.46
CA ALA A 194 7.09 -13.17 -3.19
C ALA A 194 7.45 -11.97 -2.30
N LEU A 195 6.97 -11.95 -1.05
CA LEU A 195 7.33 -10.93 -0.06
C LEU A 195 8.84 -10.95 0.24
N ALA A 196 9.41 -12.13 0.46
CA ALA A 196 10.83 -12.29 0.76
C ALA A 196 11.72 -11.82 -0.41
N ILE A 197 11.36 -12.17 -1.64
CA ILE A 197 12.12 -11.77 -2.83
C ILE A 197 12.09 -10.25 -3.02
N GLY A 198 10.91 -9.62 -3.01
CA GLY A 198 10.82 -8.17 -3.19
C GLY A 198 11.47 -7.40 -2.05
N THR A 199 11.33 -7.89 -0.81
CA THR A 199 12.03 -7.32 0.36
C THR A 199 13.55 -7.43 0.20
N ALA A 200 14.07 -8.59 -0.24
CA ALA A 200 15.50 -8.78 -0.47
C ALA A 200 16.02 -7.87 -1.59
N VAL A 201 15.31 -7.79 -2.72
CA VAL A 201 15.67 -6.90 -3.84
C VAL A 201 15.72 -5.44 -3.36
N SER A 202 14.66 -4.97 -2.70
CA SER A 202 14.61 -3.61 -2.18
C SER A 202 15.73 -3.34 -1.16
N THR A 203 16.02 -4.29 -0.26
CA THR A 203 17.11 -4.20 0.72
C THR A 203 18.47 -4.05 0.03
N VAL A 204 18.75 -4.86 -0.99
CA VAL A 204 20.02 -4.78 -1.76
C VAL A 204 20.12 -3.45 -2.50
N LEU A 205 19.04 -3.01 -3.15
CA LEU A 205 19.02 -1.73 -3.84
C LEU A 205 19.21 -0.55 -2.87
N LEU A 206 18.65 -0.58 -1.68
CA LEU A 206 18.91 0.41 -0.63
C LEU A 206 20.40 0.45 -0.26
N GLY A 207 21.03 -0.72 -0.10
CA GLY A 207 22.45 -0.82 0.16
C GLY A 207 23.34 -0.30 -0.99
N LEU A 208 22.88 -0.40 -2.23
CA LEU A 208 23.61 0.10 -3.40
C LEU A 208 23.40 1.60 -3.63
N PHE A 209 22.17 2.08 -3.50
CA PHE A 209 21.80 3.44 -3.87
C PHE A 209 22.08 4.45 -2.75
N LYS A 210 21.73 4.11 -1.51
CA LYS A 210 21.86 5.05 -0.38
C LYS A 210 23.33 5.32 -0.08
N LYS A 211 23.69 6.59 0.03
CA LYS A 211 25.05 7.02 0.39
C LYS A 211 25.37 6.67 1.84
N LYS A 212 26.65 6.59 2.17
CA LYS A 212 27.07 6.41 3.57
C LYS A 212 26.57 7.57 4.41
N ALA A 213 26.03 7.24 5.58
CA ALA A 213 25.68 8.26 6.56
C ALA A 213 26.95 8.94 7.08
N ALA A 214 26.88 10.25 7.25
CA ALA A 214 28.00 11.04 7.77
C ALA A 214 28.20 10.79 9.27
#